data_36cac675f93c31efad180b61ab756187
#
_entry.id   36cac675f93c31efad180b61ab756187
#
_cell.length_a   1.000
_cell.length_b   1.000
_cell.length_c   1.000
_cell.angle_alpha   90.00
_cell.angle_beta   90.00
_cell.angle_gamma   90.00
#
_symmetry.space_group_name_H-M   'P 1'
#
loop_
_entity.id
_entity.type
_entity.pdbx_description
1 polymer ?
#
loop_
_entity_poly.entity_id
_entity_poly.type
_entity_poly.pdbx_seq_one_letter_code
_entity_poly.pdbx_strand_id
1 'polypeptide(L)'
;MKLRAETLRDLGAAMTPFNAFLFLQGLETLSLRMARHVENAVAVARHLESHELASNVTYPGLQTSRYKPLVDKYLPGGPGAVFSFECRGGRRAG
;
A
#
# COMPACT_ATOMS: atom_id res chain seq x y z
N MET A 1 6.64 23.63 21.37
CA MET A 1 8.05 23.95 21.64
C MET A 1 8.79 22.82 22.38
N LYS A 2 8.20 22.21 23.40
CA LYS A 2 8.78 21.10 24.18
C LYS A 2 9.30 19.92 23.32
N LEU A 3 8.54 19.46 22.34
CA LEU A 3 8.93 18.36 21.45
C LEU A 3 10.27 18.61 20.73
N ARG A 4 10.48 19.83 20.25
CA ARG A 4 11.72 20.23 19.53
C ARG A 4 12.89 20.46 20.49
N ALA A 5 12.63 21.12 21.61
CA ALA A 5 13.68 21.56 22.52
C ALA A 5 14.21 20.46 23.43
N GLU A 6 13.39 19.48 23.75
CA GLU A 6 13.73 18.40 24.69
C GLU A 6 13.75 17.05 23.96
N THR A 7 12.60 16.55 23.51
CA THR A 7 12.46 15.17 22.99
C THR A 7 13.29 14.94 21.73
N LEU A 8 13.19 15.81 20.75
CA LEU A 8 13.93 15.66 19.47
C LEU A 8 15.43 15.82 19.68
N ARG A 9 15.83 16.79 20.53
CA ARG A 9 17.24 17.00 20.89
C ARG A 9 17.83 15.79 21.60
N ASP A 10 17.13 15.25 22.60
CA ASP A 10 17.66 14.24 23.49
C ASP A 10 17.60 12.84 22.86
N LEU A 11 16.57 12.53 22.08
CA LEU A 11 16.44 11.27 21.34
C LEU A 11 17.14 11.27 19.98
N GLY A 12 17.47 12.44 19.44
CA GLY A 12 18.18 12.57 18.17
C GLY A 12 17.41 12.08 16.93
N ALA A 13 16.08 11.95 17.01
CA ALA A 13 15.21 11.49 15.93
C ALA A 13 15.02 12.57 14.86
N ALA A 14 16.10 13.05 14.26
CA ALA A 14 16.11 14.07 13.24
C ALA A 14 16.55 13.51 11.88
N MET A 15 15.87 13.96 10.83
CA MET A 15 16.22 13.60 9.46
C MET A 15 17.46 14.39 8.99
N THR A 16 18.43 13.69 8.39
CA THR A 16 19.56 14.37 7.76
C THR A 16 19.16 15.07 6.47
N PRO A 17 19.89 16.13 6.05
CA PRO A 17 19.60 16.81 4.78
C PRO A 17 19.64 15.88 3.56
N PHE A 18 20.56 14.92 3.53
CA PHE A 18 20.66 13.93 2.45
C PHE A 18 19.42 13.03 2.38
N ASN A 19 18.93 12.53 3.52
CA ASN A 19 17.71 11.73 3.57
C ASN A 19 16.49 12.56 3.14
N ALA A 20 16.41 13.83 3.55
CA ALA A 20 15.36 14.74 3.12
C ALA A 20 15.37 14.93 1.59
N PHE A 21 16.53 15.07 0.98
CA PHE A 21 16.70 15.16 -0.47
C PHE A 21 16.18 13.88 -1.19
N LEU A 22 16.52 12.71 -0.69
CA LEU A 22 16.02 11.44 -1.24
C LEU A 22 14.50 11.31 -1.14
N PHE A 23 13.91 11.72 -0.02
CA PHE A 23 12.45 11.73 0.12
C PHE A 23 11.79 12.72 -0.84
N LEU A 24 12.33 13.91 -1.00
CA LEU A 24 11.79 14.90 -1.95
C LEU A 24 11.84 14.38 -3.39
N GLN A 25 12.95 13.76 -3.79
CA GLN A 25 13.04 13.12 -5.11
C GLN A 25 12.01 12.00 -5.28
N GLY A 26 11.83 11.15 -4.26
CA GLY A 26 10.82 10.10 -4.29
C GLY A 26 9.40 10.61 -4.38
N LEU A 27 9.11 11.78 -3.80
CA LEU A 27 7.78 12.39 -3.82
C LEU A 27 7.41 13.04 -5.17
N GLU A 28 8.37 13.50 -5.96
CA GLU A 28 8.11 14.19 -7.23
C GLU A 28 7.25 13.39 -8.21
N THR A 29 7.48 12.08 -8.28
CA THR A 29 6.75 11.16 -9.20
C THR A 29 5.78 10.24 -8.47
N LEU A 30 5.57 10.45 -7.17
CA LEU A 30 4.77 9.53 -6.33
C LEU A 30 3.34 9.39 -6.84
N SER A 31 2.69 10.49 -7.20
CA SER A 31 1.31 10.48 -7.69
C SER A 31 1.15 9.61 -8.96
N LEU A 32 2.08 9.74 -9.90
CA LEU A 32 2.09 8.94 -11.13
C LEU A 32 2.34 7.46 -10.83
N ARG A 33 3.30 7.16 -9.99
CA ARG A 33 3.61 5.78 -9.58
C ARG A 33 2.45 5.14 -8.84
N MET A 34 1.84 5.86 -7.88
CA MET A 34 0.71 5.33 -7.12
C MET A 34 -0.52 5.09 -7.98
N ALA A 35 -0.83 5.98 -8.93
CA ALA A 35 -1.92 5.76 -9.88
C ALA A 35 -1.72 4.45 -10.65
N ARG A 36 -0.53 4.22 -11.18
CA ARG A 36 -0.20 2.98 -11.90
C ARG A 36 -0.19 1.75 -10.99
N HIS A 37 0.34 1.86 -9.78
CA HIS A 37 0.33 0.76 -8.81
C HIS A 37 -1.09 0.34 -8.43
N VAL A 38 -1.99 1.29 -8.20
CA VAL A 38 -3.39 1.00 -7.88
C VAL A 38 -4.09 0.32 -9.06
N GLU A 39 -3.93 0.84 -10.27
CA GLU A 39 -4.47 0.25 -11.49
C GLU A 39 -4.00 -1.20 -11.67
N ASN A 40 -2.71 -1.44 -11.54
CA ASN A 40 -2.13 -2.77 -11.67
C ASN A 40 -2.63 -3.70 -10.55
N ALA A 41 -2.69 -3.24 -9.31
CA ALA A 41 -3.17 -4.03 -8.17
C ALA A 41 -4.62 -4.47 -8.36
N VAL A 42 -5.49 -3.60 -8.84
CA VAL A 42 -6.89 -3.93 -9.16
C VAL A 42 -6.95 -5.00 -10.26
N ALA A 43 -6.18 -4.83 -11.32
CA ALA A 43 -6.17 -5.78 -12.44
C ALA A 43 -5.68 -7.17 -12.02
N VAL A 44 -4.57 -7.22 -11.27
CA VAL A 44 -4.00 -8.48 -10.76
C VAL A 44 -4.93 -9.14 -9.75
N ALA A 45 -5.50 -8.38 -8.81
CA ALA A 45 -6.42 -8.93 -7.80
C ALA A 45 -7.66 -9.55 -8.44
N ARG A 46 -8.24 -8.91 -9.46
CA ARG A 46 -9.36 -9.47 -10.24
C ARG A 46 -8.98 -10.74 -10.97
N HIS A 47 -7.80 -10.77 -11.58
CA HIS A 47 -7.31 -11.98 -12.25
C HIS A 47 -7.14 -13.14 -11.27
N LEU A 48 -6.52 -12.89 -10.10
CA LEU A 48 -6.34 -13.90 -9.08
C LEU A 48 -7.65 -14.40 -8.46
N GLU A 49 -8.66 -13.54 -8.34
CA GLU A 49 -9.98 -13.92 -7.83
C GLU A 49 -10.66 -15.00 -8.69
N SER A 50 -10.40 -15.00 -10.00
CA SER A 50 -10.90 -15.98 -10.95
C SER A 50 -9.92 -17.13 -11.24
N HIS A 51 -8.70 -17.09 -10.69
CA HIS A 51 -7.67 -18.09 -11.00
C HIS A 51 -7.83 -19.35 -10.16
N GLU A 52 -7.69 -20.51 -10.81
CA GLU A 52 -7.92 -21.83 -10.17
C GLU A 52 -6.96 -22.14 -9.03
N LEU A 53 -5.70 -21.70 -9.14
CA LEU A 53 -4.65 -21.95 -8.16
C LEU A 53 -4.60 -20.92 -7.02
N ALA A 54 -5.38 -19.85 -7.11
CA ALA A 54 -5.47 -18.84 -6.08
C ALA A 54 -6.75 -19.04 -5.24
N SER A 55 -6.62 -18.77 -3.95
CA SER A 55 -7.76 -18.75 -3.02
C SER A 55 -7.62 -17.53 -2.09
N ASN A 56 -8.73 -17.10 -1.47
CA ASN A 56 -8.75 -16.04 -0.46
C ASN A 56 -7.98 -14.78 -0.86
N VAL A 57 -8.29 -14.21 -2.00
CA VAL A 57 -7.70 -12.92 -2.39
C VAL A 57 -8.26 -11.81 -1.49
N THR A 58 -7.38 -11.21 -0.69
CA THR A 58 -7.74 -10.12 0.23
C THR A 58 -7.22 -8.80 -0.32
N TYR A 59 -8.11 -8.02 -0.90
CA TYR A 59 -7.84 -6.70 -1.42
C TYR A 59 -9.06 -5.80 -1.25
N PRO A 60 -8.95 -4.67 -0.53
CA PRO A 60 -10.12 -3.84 -0.24
C PRO A 60 -10.74 -3.16 -1.46
N GLY A 61 -10.03 -3.10 -2.58
CA GLY A 61 -10.54 -2.58 -3.85
C GLY A 61 -11.45 -3.53 -4.65
N LEU A 62 -11.56 -4.80 -4.26
CA LEU A 62 -12.47 -5.75 -4.89
C LEU A 62 -13.93 -5.44 -4.52
N GLN A 63 -14.83 -5.62 -5.48
CA GLN A 63 -16.28 -5.43 -5.24
C GLN A 63 -16.85 -6.42 -4.21
N THR A 64 -16.24 -7.60 -4.12
CA THR A 64 -16.59 -8.65 -3.17
C THR A 64 -16.02 -8.43 -1.76
N SER A 65 -15.13 -7.45 -1.58
CA SER A 65 -14.51 -7.15 -0.29
C SER A 65 -15.53 -6.59 0.70
N ARG A 66 -15.52 -7.12 1.93
CA ARG A 66 -16.30 -6.55 3.05
C ARG A 66 -15.88 -5.13 3.44
N TYR A 67 -14.68 -4.72 3.05
CA TYR A 67 -14.15 -3.38 3.32
C TYR A 67 -14.44 -2.36 2.23
N LYS A 68 -15.10 -2.76 1.14
CA LYS A 68 -15.42 -1.86 0.01
C LYS A 68 -16.14 -0.58 0.43
N PRO A 69 -17.15 -0.60 1.32
CA PRO A 69 -17.80 0.63 1.80
C PRO A 69 -16.85 1.58 2.53
N LEU A 70 -15.88 1.04 3.28
CA LEU A 70 -14.87 1.84 3.97
C LEU A 70 -13.86 2.46 3.00
N VAL A 71 -13.49 1.74 1.95
CA VAL A 71 -12.64 2.26 0.87
C VAL A 71 -13.32 3.44 0.17
N ASP A 72 -14.57 3.30 -0.20
CA ASP A 72 -15.32 4.37 -0.87
C ASP A 72 -15.46 5.61 0.03
N LYS A 73 -15.55 5.42 1.34
CA LYS A 73 -15.66 6.51 2.32
C LYS A 73 -14.32 7.20 2.61
N TYR A 74 -13.24 6.43 2.82
CA TYR A 74 -11.98 6.94 3.35
C TYR A 74 -10.85 7.02 2.34
N LEU A 75 -10.94 6.29 1.23
CA LEU A 75 -9.89 6.20 0.21
C LEU A 75 -10.43 6.53 -1.20
N PRO A 76 -10.99 7.74 -1.40
CA PRO A 76 -11.58 8.12 -2.69
C PRO A 76 -10.55 8.14 -3.83
N GLY A 77 -9.27 8.31 -3.51
CA GLY A 77 -8.16 8.30 -4.49
C GLY A 77 -7.69 6.91 -4.90
N GLY A 78 -8.23 5.86 -4.28
CA GLY A 78 -7.89 4.46 -4.60
C GLY A 78 -7.54 3.62 -3.38
N PRO A 79 -7.73 2.30 -3.47
CA PRO A 79 -7.62 1.37 -2.33
C PRO A 79 -6.17 0.95 -1.99
N GLY A 80 -5.18 1.62 -2.55
CA GLY A 80 -3.78 1.24 -2.38
C GLY A 80 -3.33 0.15 -3.34
N ALA A 81 -2.10 -0.33 -3.16
CA ALA A 81 -1.45 -1.27 -4.08
C ALA A 81 -0.97 -2.55 -3.39
N VAL A 82 -1.42 -2.81 -2.18
CA VAL A 82 -1.03 -3.99 -1.40
C VAL A 82 -2.23 -4.92 -1.24
N PHE A 83 -2.03 -6.18 -1.56
CA PHE A 83 -3.02 -7.24 -1.39
C PHE A 83 -2.33 -8.54 -1.01
N SER A 84 -3.11 -9.50 -0.55
CA SER A 84 -2.64 -10.85 -0.24
C SER A 84 -3.55 -11.88 -0.87
N PHE A 85 -3.00 -13.06 -1.14
CA PHE A 85 -3.75 -14.20 -1.61
C PHE A 85 -3.10 -15.50 -1.13
N GLU A 86 -3.86 -16.57 -1.13
CA GLU A 86 -3.38 -17.89 -0.78
C GLU A 86 -3.27 -18.77 -2.04
N CYS A 87 -2.17 -19.51 -2.15
CA CYS A 87 -1.99 -20.50 -3.22
C CYS A 87 -2.60 -21.84 -2.80
N ARG A 88 -3.37 -22.46 -3.66
CA ARG A 88 -3.82 -23.83 -3.49
C ARG A 88 -2.63 -24.77 -3.61
N GLY A 89 -2.52 -25.70 -2.70
CA GLY A 89 -1.35 -26.61 -2.60
C GLY A 89 -0.40 -26.26 -1.45
N GLY A 90 -0.69 -25.20 -0.70
CA GLY A 90 0.02 -24.81 0.51
C GLY A 90 1.50 -24.54 0.27
N ARG A 91 2.35 -24.93 1.21
CA ARG A 91 3.79 -24.65 1.22
C ARG A 91 4.57 -25.13 -0.02
N ARG A 92 4.03 -26.12 -0.74
CA ARG A 92 4.70 -26.68 -1.94
C ARG A 92 4.38 -25.90 -3.22
N ALA A 93 3.42 -25.01 -3.19
CA ALA A 93 2.98 -24.23 -4.35
C ALA A 93 3.70 -22.86 -4.46
N GLY A 94 4.41 -22.45 -3.41
CA GLY A 94 5.13 -21.17 -3.35
C GLY A 94 6.58 -21.25 -3.80
#